data_ff8c1ecb772150cb259dec4b32df3d14
#
_entry.id   ff8c1ecb772150cb259dec4b32df3d14
#
_cell.length_a   1.000
_cell.length_b   1.000
_cell.length_c   1.000
_cell.angle_alpha   90.00
_cell.angle_beta   90.00
_cell.angle_gamma   90.00
#
_symmetry.space_group_name_H-M   'P 1'
#
loop_
_entity.id
_entity.type
_entity.pdbx_description
1 polymer ?
#
loop_
_entity_poly.entity_id
_entity_poly.type
_entity_poly.pdbx_seq_one_letter_code
_entity_poly.pdbx_strand_id
1 'polypeptide(L)'
;YVWSAMTKKLPATQAQSEIVRAMNEWSKVAAITWSQGSNAAAARTVNVLFGAGNHGDAYPFDGPGNVLAHTFYPSLPNPEPLAGDMHLDDAESWRVGANVDLYSVVLHELGHALGLGHSDDPTAVMYPYYRMATTLQADDKKAILRCMHRHRRR
;
A
#
# COMPACT_ATOMS: atom_id res chain seq x y z
N TYR A 1 7.02 -0.45 -9.49
CA TYR A 1 7.29 -0.88 -8.11
C TYR A 1 8.58 -1.67 -8.03
N VAL A 2 9.19 -1.65 -6.85
CA VAL A 2 10.44 -2.38 -6.57
C VAL A 2 10.27 -3.17 -5.27
N TRP A 3 10.74 -4.42 -5.27
CA TRP A 3 10.85 -5.24 -4.06
C TRP A 3 12.12 -4.86 -3.30
N SER A 4 12.01 -3.93 -2.33
CA SER A 4 13.17 -3.44 -1.58
C SER A 4 13.59 -4.38 -0.45
N ALA A 5 12.63 -4.89 0.32
CA ALA A 5 12.85 -5.94 1.32
C ALA A 5 11.57 -6.75 1.53
N MET A 6 11.67 -8.07 1.52
CA MET A 6 10.53 -8.97 1.67
C MET A 6 10.47 -9.59 3.06
N THR A 7 9.25 -9.89 3.51
CA THR A 7 9.02 -10.59 4.79
C THR A 7 9.59 -12.00 4.77
N LYS A 8 9.99 -12.49 5.95
CA LYS A 8 10.31 -13.90 6.19
C LYS A 8 9.14 -14.69 6.80
N LYS A 9 8.00 -14.04 7.04
CA LYS A 9 6.80 -14.67 7.63
C LYS A 9 6.00 -15.48 6.61
N LEU A 10 6.19 -15.19 5.32
CA LEU A 10 5.60 -15.87 4.18
C LEU A 10 6.67 -16.18 3.14
N PRO A 11 6.49 -17.21 2.30
CA PRO A 11 7.32 -17.37 1.11
C PRO A 11 7.31 -16.08 0.27
N ALA A 12 8.48 -15.63 -0.19
CA ALA A 12 8.59 -14.36 -0.93
C ALA A 12 7.67 -14.32 -2.15
N THR A 13 7.59 -15.41 -2.91
CA THR A 13 6.70 -15.53 -4.08
C THR A 13 5.23 -15.39 -3.72
N GLN A 14 4.81 -15.93 -2.57
CA GLN A 14 3.43 -15.80 -2.10
C GLN A 14 3.13 -14.37 -1.66
N ALA A 15 4.03 -13.72 -0.91
CA ALA A 15 3.88 -12.33 -0.50
C ALA A 15 3.81 -11.41 -1.73
N GLN A 16 4.71 -11.57 -2.68
CA GLN A 16 4.70 -10.80 -3.93
C GLN A 16 3.42 -11.00 -4.73
N SER A 17 2.90 -12.22 -4.81
CA SER A 17 1.65 -12.53 -5.49
C SER A 17 0.45 -11.82 -4.85
N GLU A 18 0.37 -11.78 -3.53
CA GLU A 18 -0.70 -11.06 -2.83
C GLU A 18 -0.63 -9.55 -3.04
N ILE A 19 0.58 -8.98 -3.04
CA ILE A 19 0.79 -7.55 -3.30
C ILE A 19 0.40 -7.19 -4.74
N VAL A 20 0.81 -7.98 -5.72
CA VAL A 20 0.44 -7.78 -7.13
C VAL A 20 -1.08 -7.95 -7.33
N ARG A 21 -1.71 -8.88 -6.62
CA ARG A 21 -3.17 -9.04 -6.65
C ARG A 21 -3.88 -7.78 -6.16
N ALA A 22 -3.38 -7.15 -5.09
CA ALA A 22 -3.92 -5.88 -4.61
C ALA A 22 -3.69 -4.72 -5.61
N MET A 23 -2.52 -4.67 -6.25
CA MET A 23 -2.24 -3.72 -7.33
C MET A 23 -3.24 -3.85 -8.47
N ASN A 24 -3.51 -5.08 -8.90
CA ASN A 24 -4.45 -5.37 -9.98
C ASN A 24 -5.89 -5.00 -9.61
N GLU A 25 -6.26 -5.06 -8.34
CA GLU A 25 -7.58 -4.65 -7.90
C GLU A 25 -7.81 -3.15 -8.14
N TRP A 26 -6.82 -2.29 -7.85
CA TRP A 26 -6.86 -0.87 -8.19
C TRP A 26 -6.89 -0.63 -9.70
N SER A 27 -6.16 -1.42 -10.48
CA SER A 27 -6.13 -1.31 -11.95
C SER A 27 -7.48 -1.60 -12.61
N LYS A 28 -8.36 -2.38 -11.96
CA LYS A 28 -9.72 -2.64 -12.48
C LYS A 28 -10.62 -1.40 -12.49
N VAL A 29 -10.35 -0.44 -11.61
CA VAL A 29 -11.24 0.72 -11.40
C VAL A 29 -10.63 2.05 -11.83
N ALA A 30 -9.33 2.08 -12.04
CA ALA A 30 -8.60 3.27 -12.48
C ALA A 30 -7.63 2.91 -13.61
N ALA A 31 -7.31 3.88 -14.46
CA ALA A 31 -6.36 3.68 -15.57
C ALA A 31 -4.92 3.71 -15.06
N ILE A 32 -4.54 2.68 -14.28
CA ILE A 32 -3.24 2.51 -13.66
C ILE A 32 -2.61 1.22 -14.18
N THR A 33 -1.35 1.29 -14.58
CA THR A 33 -0.53 0.15 -14.95
C THR A 33 0.65 0.04 -13.99
N TRP A 34 0.85 -1.13 -13.45
CA TRP A 34 1.98 -1.44 -12.56
C TRP A 34 3.06 -2.19 -13.31
N SER A 35 4.30 -1.73 -13.20
CA SER A 35 5.46 -2.37 -13.81
C SER A 35 6.54 -2.60 -12.75
N GLN A 36 7.08 -3.81 -12.70
CA GLN A 36 8.21 -4.11 -11.83
C GLN A 36 9.48 -3.47 -12.38
N GLY A 37 10.19 -2.75 -11.53
CA GLY A 37 11.49 -2.16 -11.81
C GLY A 37 12.56 -2.68 -10.87
N SER A 38 13.77 -2.16 -11.02
CA SER A 38 14.93 -2.49 -10.18
C SER A 38 15.61 -1.26 -9.56
N ASN A 39 15.18 -0.06 -9.93
CA ASN A 39 15.75 1.18 -9.41
C ASN A 39 14.82 1.82 -8.38
N ALA A 40 15.15 1.64 -7.10
CA ALA A 40 14.40 2.22 -5.97
C ALA A 40 14.43 3.75 -5.92
N ALA A 41 15.39 4.40 -6.59
CA ALA A 41 15.49 5.84 -6.65
C ALA A 41 14.73 6.46 -7.84
N ALA A 42 14.09 5.64 -8.67
CA ALA A 42 13.33 6.15 -9.81
C ALA A 42 12.05 6.85 -9.33
N ALA A 43 11.75 8.00 -9.93
CA ALA A 43 10.51 8.72 -9.65
C ALA A 43 9.27 7.89 -9.99
N ARG A 44 8.17 8.15 -9.28
CA ARG A 44 6.90 7.41 -9.43
C ARG A 44 7.05 5.90 -9.24
N THR A 45 7.91 5.52 -8.32
CA THR A 45 8.15 4.11 -7.96
C THR A 45 7.67 3.87 -6.53
N VAL A 46 6.89 2.84 -6.33
CA VAL A 46 6.53 2.34 -5.00
C VAL A 46 7.59 1.33 -4.57
N ASN A 47 8.39 1.69 -3.58
CA ASN A 47 9.29 0.73 -2.94
C ASN A 47 8.49 -0.05 -1.89
N VAL A 48 8.45 -1.37 -2.04
CA VAL A 48 7.80 -2.26 -1.08
C VAL A 48 8.85 -2.77 -0.11
N LEU A 49 8.74 -2.36 1.15
CA LEU A 49 9.72 -2.67 2.18
C LEU A 49 9.04 -3.25 3.42
N PHE A 50 9.43 -4.46 3.81
CA PHE A 50 9.14 -5.02 5.11
C PHE A 50 10.28 -4.68 6.06
N GLY A 51 9.96 -4.01 7.18
CA GLY A 51 10.95 -3.59 8.18
C GLY A 51 10.34 -3.61 9.57
N ALA A 52 11.17 -3.64 10.61
CA ALA A 52 10.72 -3.63 12.00
C ALA A 52 11.41 -2.52 12.77
N GLY A 53 10.73 -1.90 13.72
CA GLY A 53 11.26 -0.79 14.51
C GLY A 53 11.78 0.34 13.63
N ASN A 54 13.00 0.79 13.85
CA ASN A 54 13.70 1.73 12.98
C ASN A 54 14.08 1.04 11.67
N HIS A 55 13.50 1.48 10.55
CA HIS A 55 13.65 0.84 9.25
C HIS A 55 14.05 1.81 8.13
N GLY A 56 14.58 2.98 8.47
CA GLY A 56 15.19 3.89 7.52
C GLY A 56 14.40 5.17 7.22
N ASP A 57 13.22 5.33 7.78
CA ASP A 57 12.45 6.57 7.76
C ASP A 57 12.30 7.20 9.16
N ALA A 58 11.53 8.30 9.25
CA ALA A 58 11.27 9.01 10.51
C ALA A 58 10.13 8.42 11.35
N TYR A 59 9.52 7.31 10.91
CA TYR A 59 8.32 6.72 11.50
C TYR A 59 8.56 5.26 11.88
N PRO A 60 9.30 4.98 12.99
CA PRO A 60 9.59 3.62 13.40
C PRO A 60 8.31 2.84 13.71
N PHE A 61 8.31 1.55 13.38
CA PHE A 61 7.22 0.65 13.73
C PHE A 61 7.24 0.33 15.23
N ASP A 62 6.07 0.04 15.78
CA ASP A 62 5.82 -0.16 17.20
C ASP A 62 5.75 -1.63 17.65
N GLY A 63 6.01 -2.56 16.73
CA GLY A 63 5.94 -4.00 16.98
C GLY A 63 4.55 -4.57 16.70
N PRO A 64 4.27 -5.81 17.13
CA PRO A 64 3.01 -6.48 16.81
C PRO A 64 1.78 -5.72 17.29
N GLY A 65 0.81 -5.54 16.39
CA GLY A 65 -0.43 -4.78 16.63
C GLY A 65 -0.27 -3.28 16.35
N ASN A 66 -1.34 -2.53 16.54
CA ASN A 66 -1.47 -1.09 16.29
C ASN A 66 -1.17 -0.70 14.83
N VAL A 67 0.05 -0.21 14.53
CA VAL A 67 0.42 0.22 13.18
C VAL A 67 0.96 -0.97 12.38
N LEU A 68 0.19 -1.48 11.44
CA LEU A 68 0.56 -2.63 10.61
C LEU A 68 1.47 -2.23 9.42
N ALA A 69 1.28 -1.02 8.91
CA ALA A 69 1.98 -0.48 7.76
C ALA A 69 1.79 1.02 7.69
N HIS A 70 2.61 1.69 6.89
CA HIS A 70 2.39 3.07 6.48
C HIS A 70 2.86 3.31 5.05
N THR A 71 2.29 4.29 4.39
CA THR A 71 2.59 4.64 3.01
C THR A 71 2.72 6.15 2.87
N PHE A 72 3.75 6.59 2.17
CA PHE A 72 3.95 7.99 1.85
C PHE A 72 3.07 8.40 0.68
N TYR A 73 2.38 9.52 0.81
CA TYR A 73 1.59 10.05 -0.30
C TYR A 73 2.48 10.37 -1.52
N PRO A 74 1.92 10.36 -2.74
CA PRO A 74 2.66 10.73 -3.94
C PRO A 74 3.28 12.12 -3.84
N SER A 75 4.24 12.40 -4.71
CA SER A 75 4.84 13.72 -4.84
C SER A 75 3.78 14.79 -5.12
N LEU A 76 3.94 15.78 -4.51
CA LEU A 76 3.67 16.63 -3.39
C LEU A 76 2.54 16.10 -2.48
N PRO A 77 2.66 15.89 -1.15
CA PRO A 77 3.64 16.59 -0.28
C PRO A 77 4.97 15.87 -0.07
N ASN A 78 5.11 14.58 -0.39
CA ASN A 78 6.38 13.89 -0.16
C ASN A 78 7.34 14.06 -1.35
N PRO A 79 8.65 14.25 -1.09
CA PRO A 79 9.64 14.31 -2.17
C PRO A 79 9.96 12.92 -2.72
N GLU A 80 10.38 12.87 -3.97
CA GLU A 80 11.01 11.68 -4.52
C GLU A 80 12.40 11.46 -3.87
N PRO A 81 12.86 10.23 -3.69
CA PRO A 81 12.22 8.96 -4.10
C PRO A 81 11.26 8.36 -3.06
N LEU A 82 10.98 9.03 -1.95
CA LEU A 82 10.14 8.54 -0.86
C LEU A 82 8.64 8.54 -1.21
N ALA A 83 8.23 9.40 -2.15
CA ALA A 83 6.83 9.54 -2.55
C ALA A 83 6.25 8.23 -3.07
N GLY A 84 5.20 7.76 -2.43
CA GLY A 84 4.51 6.52 -2.79
C GLY A 84 5.07 5.24 -2.14
N ASP A 85 6.17 5.31 -1.41
CA ASP A 85 6.77 4.14 -0.76
C ASP A 85 5.85 3.52 0.29
N MET A 86 5.78 2.21 0.29
CA MET A 86 4.94 1.42 1.18
C MET A 86 5.83 0.55 2.09
N HIS A 87 5.74 0.82 3.38
CA HIS A 87 6.45 0.09 4.43
C HIS A 87 5.48 -0.74 5.26
N LEU A 88 5.84 -1.99 5.50
CA LEU A 88 5.03 -2.96 6.25
C LEU A 88 5.82 -3.45 7.47
N ASP A 89 5.17 -3.50 8.63
CA ASP A 89 5.83 -3.95 9.86
C ASP A 89 6.10 -5.45 9.83
N ASP A 90 7.36 -5.84 9.73
CA ASP A 90 7.78 -7.25 9.71
C ASP A 90 7.75 -7.92 11.10
N ALA A 91 7.43 -7.17 12.16
CA ALA A 91 7.10 -7.75 13.46
C ALA A 91 5.71 -8.40 13.48
N GLU A 92 4.84 -8.07 12.51
CA GLU A 92 3.52 -8.64 12.39
C GLU A 92 3.53 -10.10 11.95
N SER A 93 2.48 -10.82 12.35
CA SER A 93 2.27 -12.22 11.93
C SER A 93 1.51 -12.28 10.60
N TRP A 94 2.17 -11.85 9.53
CA TRP A 94 1.57 -11.83 8.19
C TRP A 94 1.01 -13.18 7.77
N ARG A 95 -0.23 -13.18 7.25
CA ARG A 95 -0.96 -14.35 6.75
C ARG A 95 -1.62 -14.03 5.41
N VAL A 96 -2.11 -15.07 4.77
CA VAL A 96 -2.96 -14.99 3.58
C VAL A 96 -4.35 -15.52 3.93
N GLY A 97 -5.36 -14.66 3.84
CA GLY A 97 -6.75 -15.00 4.07
C GLY A 97 -7.15 -15.17 5.54
N ALA A 98 -6.32 -14.77 6.50
CA ALA A 98 -6.61 -14.88 7.92
C ALA A 98 -5.78 -13.90 8.75
N ASN A 99 -6.21 -13.59 9.97
CA ASN A 99 -5.50 -12.74 10.94
C ASN A 99 -5.03 -11.40 10.32
N VAL A 100 -3.73 -11.11 10.37
CA VAL A 100 -3.14 -9.96 9.68
C VAL A 100 -2.95 -10.35 8.21
N ASP A 101 -4.00 -10.18 7.42
CA ASP A 101 -4.03 -10.55 6.01
C ASP A 101 -3.25 -9.55 5.16
N LEU A 102 -2.20 -10.02 4.51
CA LEU A 102 -1.30 -9.19 3.74
C LEU A 102 -2.03 -8.45 2.59
N TYR A 103 -2.87 -9.15 1.84
CA TYR A 103 -3.64 -8.54 0.76
C TYR A 103 -4.49 -7.36 1.23
N SER A 104 -5.21 -7.54 2.34
CA SER A 104 -6.11 -6.50 2.87
C SER A 104 -5.36 -5.25 3.29
N VAL A 105 -4.22 -5.40 3.98
CA VAL A 105 -3.39 -4.27 4.39
C VAL A 105 -2.79 -3.57 3.18
N VAL A 106 -2.21 -4.32 2.24
CA VAL A 106 -1.61 -3.76 1.03
C VAL A 106 -2.65 -3.08 0.14
N LEU A 107 -3.87 -3.61 0.05
CA LEU A 107 -4.94 -2.98 -0.70
C LEU A 107 -5.26 -1.57 -0.15
N HIS A 108 -5.29 -1.40 1.17
CA HIS A 108 -5.44 -0.11 1.85
C HIS A 108 -4.23 0.80 1.56
N GLU A 109 -3.03 0.30 1.79
CA GLU A 109 -1.78 1.08 1.65
C GLU A 109 -1.57 1.57 0.21
N LEU A 110 -1.90 0.77 -0.79
CA LEU A 110 -1.85 1.19 -2.19
C LEU A 110 -2.80 2.35 -2.48
N GLY A 111 -3.93 2.45 -1.80
CA GLY A 111 -4.80 3.62 -1.87
C GLY A 111 -4.06 4.90 -1.49
N HIS A 112 -3.27 4.87 -0.42
CA HIS A 112 -2.42 5.99 -0.01
C HIS A 112 -1.33 6.28 -1.05
N ALA A 113 -0.65 5.26 -1.57
CA ALA A 113 0.34 5.41 -2.65
C ALA A 113 -0.25 6.06 -3.91
N LEU A 114 -1.55 5.91 -4.13
CA LEU A 114 -2.29 6.52 -5.23
C LEU A 114 -2.88 7.90 -4.88
N GLY A 115 -2.67 8.38 -3.65
CA GLY A 115 -3.08 9.71 -3.19
C GLY A 115 -4.41 9.78 -2.44
N LEU A 116 -4.97 8.65 -2.04
CA LEU A 116 -6.22 8.63 -1.26
C LEU A 116 -5.95 8.81 0.23
N GLY A 117 -6.77 9.61 0.89
CA GLY A 117 -6.88 9.66 2.34
C GLY A 117 -7.80 8.58 2.89
N HIS A 118 -8.01 8.60 4.21
CA HIS A 118 -8.97 7.70 4.86
C HIS A 118 -10.41 8.04 4.49
N SER A 119 -11.26 7.03 4.50
CA SER A 119 -12.70 7.13 4.33
C SER A 119 -13.40 7.07 5.70
N ASP A 120 -14.52 7.80 5.84
CA ASP A 120 -15.42 7.69 6.99
C ASP A 120 -16.41 6.52 6.83
N ASP A 121 -16.50 5.91 5.64
CA ASP A 121 -17.35 4.75 5.40
C ASP A 121 -16.70 3.48 5.96
N PRO A 122 -17.30 2.85 7.00
CA PRO A 122 -16.72 1.65 7.60
C PRO A 122 -16.72 0.43 6.67
N THR A 123 -17.36 0.49 5.50
CA THR A 123 -17.31 -0.56 4.49
C THR A 123 -16.18 -0.39 3.50
N ALA A 124 -15.61 0.82 3.38
CA ALA A 124 -14.51 1.11 2.45
C ALA A 124 -13.21 0.43 2.86
N VAL A 125 -12.39 0.09 1.87
CA VAL A 125 -11.01 -0.37 2.09
C VAL A 125 -10.17 0.72 2.74
N MET A 126 -10.42 1.99 2.38
CA MET A 126 -9.72 3.15 2.94
C MET A 126 -10.22 3.57 4.32
N TYR A 127 -11.07 2.78 4.99
CA TYR A 127 -11.43 3.00 6.38
C TYR A 127 -10.18 2.83 7.28
N PRO A 128 -9.94 3.69 8.30
CA PRO A 128 -8.64 3.74 9.00
C PRO A 128 -8.33 2.52 9.87
N TYR A 129 -9.32 1.72 10.23
CA TYR A 129 -9.11 0.55 11.09
C TYR A 129 -9.05 -0.72 10.27
N TYR A 130 -8.09 -1.59 10.61
CA TYR A 130 -7.89 -2.86 9.92
C TYR A 130 -9.13 -3.74 9.94
N ARG A 131 -9.41 -4.33 8.81
CA ARG A 131 -10.30 -5.47 8.63
C ARG A 131 -9.96 -6.20 7.35
N MET A 132 -10.33 -7.47 7.27
CA MET A 132 -10.15 -8.22 6.03
C MET A 132 -11.02 -7.63 4.92
N ALA A 133 -10.42 -7.42 3.77
CA ALA A 133 -11.05 -6.93 2.56
C ALA A 133 -10.80 -7.90 1.40
N THR A 134 -11.76 -8.01 0.50
CA THR A 134 -11.63 -8.85 -0.71
C THR A 134 -11.59 -8.01 -1.97
N THR A 135 -12.30 -6.89 -2.00
CA THR A 135 -12.45 -6.01 -3.16
C THR A 135 -12.72 -4.57 -2.74
N LEU A 136 -12.45 -3.64 -3.65
CA LEU A 136 -12.76 -2.22 -3.47
C LEU A 136 -14.27 -1.98 -3.40
N GLN A 137 -14.69 -1.15 -2.46
CA GLN A 137 -16.08 -0.78 -2.27
C GLN A 137 -16.45 0.48 -3.06
N ALA A 138 -17.72 0.85 -3.06
CA ALA A 138 -18.23 1.98 -3.85
C ALA A 138 -17.54 3.31 -3.50
N ASP A 139 -17.24 3.55 -2.22
CA ASP A 139 -16.56 4.77 -1.79
C ASP A 139 -15.12 4.82 -2.28
N ASP A 140 -14.37 3.72 -2.19
CA ASP A 140 -13.00 3.60 -2.72
C ASP A 140 -12.95 3.90 -4.21
N LYS A 141 -13.85 3.29 -4.99
CA LYS A 141 -13.95 3.48 -6.44
C LYS A 141 -14.25 4.94 -6.80
N LYS A 142 -15.16 5.58 -6.08
CA LYS A 142 -15.50 6.98 -6.28
C LYS A 142 -14.34 7.91 -5.92
N ALA A 143 -13.62 7.60 -4.84
CA ALA A 143 -12.48 8.38 -4.39
C ALA A 143 -11.34 8.36 -5.40
N ILE A 144 -10.96 7.18 -5.91
CA ILE A 144 -9.85 7.07 -6.89
C ILE A 144 -10.19 7.76 -8.21
N LEU A 145 -11.40 7.63 -8.71
CA LEU A 145 -11.82 8.30 -9.93
C LEU A 145 -11.77 9.83 -9.80
N ARG A 146 -12.19 10.37 -8.65
CA ARG A 146 -12.05 11.82 -8.35
C ARG A 146 -10.58 12.25 -8.29
N CYS A 147 -9.72 11.46 -7.66
CA CYS A 147 -8.30 11.73 -7.56
C CYS A 147 -7.67 11.80 -8.95
N MET A 148 -7.93 10.82 -9.82
CA MET A 148 -7.40 10.76 -11.19
C MET A 148 -7.87 11.93 -12.06
N HIS A 149 -9.11 12.39 -11.91
CA HIS A 149 -9.62 13.55 -12.65
C HIS A 149 -8.92 14.87 -12.26
N ARG A 150 -8.55 15.03 -11.00
CA ARG A 150 -7.82 16.22 -10.54
C ARG A 150 -6.40 16.28 -11.11
N HIS A 151 -5.73 15.14 -11.24
CA HIS A 151 -4.38 15.08 -11.79
C HIS A 151 -4.31 15.30 -13.31
N ARG A 152 -5.40 15.03 -14.04
CA ARG A 152 -5.48 15.30 -15.49
C ARG A 152 -5.70 16.79 -15.85
N ARG A 153 -6.04 17.62 -14.87
CA ARG A 153 -6.35 19.06 -15.07
C ARG A 153 -5.20 19.97 -14.66
N ARG A 154 -4.10 19.41 -14.22
CA ARG A 154 -2.83 20.12 -13.91
C ARG A 154 -1.75 19.74 -14.93
#